data_51b8abc1d08193d23cc98f332c37dcde
#
_entry.id   51b8abc1d08193d23cc98f332c37dcde
#
_cell.length_a   1.000
_cell.length_b   1.000
_cell.length_c   1.000
_cell.angle_alpha   90.00
_cell.angle_beta   90.00
_cell.angle_gamma   90.00
#
_symmetry.space_group_name_H-M   'P 1'
#
loop_
_entity.id
_entity.type
_entity.pdbx_description
1 polymer ?
#
loop_
_entity_poly.entity_id
_entity_poly.type
_entity_poly.pdbx_seq_one_letter_code
_entity_poly.pdbx_strand_id
1 'polypeptide(L)'
;VSGIADKELIMSVRRGVLFDLDGTLVDTSYLHTVSWWQAFRQAGMDVSMARIHRAIGMGGDYLVHEVTDGAADDQAQQLTLSHDALYSAHWPALRLLPGARELVRHCHQAGLVTVLASSANSAEVDVLTRVLDLGDAVDAITGSADADSSKPDPDIILVALDKGGLRPENAVFVGDAVWDVQACAKVGLRCVGLECGGTSAAELTEAGAVRTFRDPADLLAHFAGSPLDLN
;
A
#
# COMPACT_ATOMS: atom_id res chain seq x y z
N VAL A 1 32.83 -37.75 -28.53
CA VAL A 1 31.92 -38.02 -27.44
C VAL A 1 31.70 -36.75 -26.66
N SER A 2 30.66 -36.08 -27.03
CA SER A 2 29.67 -35.32 -26.31
C SER A 2 30.02 -34.91 -24.86
N GLY A 3 30.31 -33.64 -24.67
CA GLY A 3 30.15 -32.92 -23.41
C GLY A 3 29.11 -31.82 -23.61
N ILE A 4 27.86 -32.20 -23.50
CA ILE A 4 26.77 -31.20 -23.29
C ILE A 4 26.91 -30.80 -21.82
N ALA A 5 27.60 -29.71 -21.58
CA ALA A 5 27.61 -29.06 -20.29
C ALA A 5 26.21 -28.49 -20.08
N ASP A 6 25.51 -29.03 -19.12
CA ASP A 6 24.29 -28.49 -18.54
C ASP A 6 24.57 -27.03 -18.12
N LYS A 7 24.17 -26.08 -18.97
CA LYS A 7 23.88 -24.73 -18.57
C LYS A 7 22.55 -24.78 -17.84
N GLU A 8 22.56 -25.24 -16.58
CA GLU A 8 21.56 -24.81 -15.64
C GLU A 8 21.63 -23.27 -15.58
N LEU A 9 20.71 -22.64 -16.27
CA LEU A 9 20.44 -21.24 -16.15
C LEU A 9 20.00 -21.04 -14.70
N ILE A 10 20.94 -20.68 -13.84
CA ILE A 10 20.63 -20.20 -12.50
C ILE A 10 19.79 -18.94 -12.72
N MET A 11 18.48 -19.09 -12.83
CA MET A 11 17.57 -17.98 -12.74
C MET A 11 17.81 -17.38 -11.35
N SER A 12 18.50 -16.26 -11.29
CA SER A 12 18.69 -15.52 -10.05
C SER A 12 17.29 -15.29 -9.45
N VAL A 13 17.12 -15.74 -8.22
CA VAL A 13 15.85 -15.55 -7.52
C VAL A 13 15.55 -14.06 -7.45
N ARG A 14 14.48 -13.64 -8.13
CA ARG A 14 14.07 -12.23 -8.10
C ARG A 14 13.65 -11.86 -6.67
N ARG A 15 14.19 -10.77 -6.17
CA ARG A 15 13.87 -10.21 -4.86
C ARG A 15 13.22 -8.85 -5.07
N GLY A 16 12.27 -8.48 -4.22
CA GLY A 16 11.56 -7.24 -4.43
C GLY A 16 10.90 -6.65 -3.21
N VAL A 17 10.42 -5.43 -3.40
CA VAL A 17 9.66 -4.67 -2.41
C VAL A 17 8.35 -4.20 -3.04
N LEU A 18 7.27 -4.45 -2.34
CA LEU A 18 5.96 -3.93 -2.66
C LEU A 18 5.70 -2.73 -1.74
N PHE A 19 5.26 -1.62 -2.29
CA PHE A 19 4.92 -0.43 -1.54
C PHE A 19 3.43 -0.12 -1.65
N ASP A 20 2.78 0.09 -0.53
CA ASP A 20 1.54 0.83 -0.51
C ASP A 20 1.78 2.31 -0.87
N LEU A 21 0.75 3.04 -1.25
CA LEU A 21 0.84 4.44 -1.68
C LEU A 21 0.33 5.40 -0.61
N ASP A 22 -0.93 5.23 -0.23
CA ASP A 22 -1.68 6.16 0.60
C ASP A 22 -1.27 6.05 2.07
N GLY A 23 -0.75 7.15 2.66
CA GLY A 23 -0.21 7.11 4.02
C GLY A 23 1.17 6.47 4.15
N THR A 24 1.65 5.81 3.10
CA THR A 24 2.95 5.12 3.03
C THR A 24 3.99 5.93 2.27
N LEU A 25 3.72 6.33 1.05
CA LEU A 25 4.61 7.14 0.20
C LEU A 25 4.08 8.56 0.00
N VAL A 26 2.76 8.73 0.01
CA VAL A 26 2.08 10.03 -0.15
C VAL A 26 1.26 10.32 1.12
N ASP A 27 1.29 11.57 1.57
CA ASP A 27 0.59 12.04 2.77
C ASP A 27 -0.90 12.24 2.48
N THR A 28 -1.67 11.16 2.55
CA THR A 28 -3.07 11.12 2.12
C THR A 28 -4.04 10.63 3.19
N SER A 29 -3.61 9.88 4.21
CA SER A 29 -4.49 9.19 5.18
C SER A 29 -5.51 10.13 5.83
N TYR A 30 -5.09 11.34 6.24
CA TYR A 30 -6.00 12.30 6.84
C TYR A 30 -6.88 13.03 5.81
N LEU A 31 -6.43 13.17 4.57
CA LEU A 31 -7.26 13.71 3.48
C LEU A 31 -8.39 12.75 3.14
N HIS A 32 -8.10 11.45 3.06
CA HIS A 32 -9.13 10.41 2.95
C HIS A 32 -10.10 10.45 4.14
N THR A 33 -9.57 10.52 5.36
CA THR A 33 -10.40 10.59 6.58
C THR A 33 -11.40 11.75 6.52
N VAL A 34 -10.95 12.96 6.13
CA VAL A 34 -11.82 14.14 6.02
C VAL A 34 -12.85 13.97 4.90
N SER A 35 -12.44 13.43 3.75
CA SER A 35 -13.33 13.22 2.60
C SER A 35 -14.41 12.18 2.92
N TRP A 36 -14.07 11.08 3.57
CA TRP A 36 -15.03 10.10 4.07
C TRP A 36 -15.98 10.70 5.11
N TRP A 37 -15.44 11.46 6.07
CA TRP A 37 -16.26 12.12 7.07
C TRP A 37 -17.28 13.07 6.42
N GLN A 38 -16.88 13.84 5.41
CA GLN A 38 -17.80 14.72 4.67
C GLN A 38 -18.84 13.91 3.90
N ALA A 39 -18.45 12.80 3.24
CA ALA A 39 -19.40 11.93 2.53
C ALA A 39 -20.46 11.36 3.48
N PHE A 40 -20.07 10.85 4.65
CA PHE A 40 -21.00 10.37 5.67
C PHE A 40 -21.93 11.48 6.16
N ARG A 41 -21.41 12.68 6.44
CA ARG A 41 -22.23 13.82 6.89
C ARG A 41 -23.24 14.26 5.83
N GLN A 42 -22.88 14.28 4.56
CA GLN A 42 -23.80 14.58 3.45
C GLN A 42 -24.92 13.53 3.34
N ALA A 43 -24.63 12.29 3.65
CA ALA A 43 -25.63 11.20 3.72
C ALA A 43 -26.45 11.18 5.04
N GLY A 44 -26.26 12.15 5.94
CA GLY A 44 -26.96 12.22 7.22
C GLY A 44 -26.44 11.22 8.26
N MET A 45 -25.26 10.64 8.05
CA MET A 45 -24.64 9.65 8.94
C MET A 45 -23.63 10.32 9.88
N ASP A 46 -23.63 9.91 11.16
CA ASP A 46 -22.71 10.44 12.18
C ASP A 46 -21.64 9.42 12.53
N VAL A 47 -20.58 9.37 11.71
CA VAL A 47 -19.40 8.51 11.92
C VAL A 47 -18.24 9.39 12.42
N SER A 48 -17.57 8.99 13.50
CA SER A 48 -16.44 9.75 14.03
C SER A 48 -15.20 9.63 13.15
N MET A 49 -14.44 10.74 13.02
CA MET A 49 -13.19 10.74 12.25
C MET A 49 -12.19 9.69 12.76
N ALA A 50 -12.14 9.44 14.06
CA ALA A 50 -11.25 8.43 14.64
C ALA A 50 -11.60 7.01 14.17
N ARG A 51 -12.90 6.69 14.02
CA ARG A 51 -13.36 5.40 13.48
C ARG A 51 -13.04 5.28 12.01
N ILE A 52 -13.27 6.35 11.24
CA ILE A 52 -12.93 6.41 9.81
C ILE A 52 -11.43 6.22 9.61
N HIS A 53 -10.59 6.99 10.34
CA HIS A 53 -9.14 6.91 10.21
C HIS A 53 -8.60 5.50 10.43
N ARG A 54 -9.13 4.76 11.41
CA ARG A 54 -8.72 3.37 11.67
C ARG A 54 -9.08 2.40 10.55
N ALA A 55 -10.04 2.75 9.70
CA ALA A 55 -10.45 1.96 8.54
C ALA A 55 -9.74 2.40 7.24
N ILE A 56 -8.95 3.51 7.26
CA ILE A 56 -8.12 3.89 6.11
C ILE A 56 -7.11 2.77 5.81
N GLY A 57 -6.90 2.52 4.52
CA GLY A 57 -6.12 1.39 4.01
C GLY A 57 -6.97 0.20 3.56
N MET A 58 -8.24 0.13 3.99
CA MET A 58 -9.26 -0.72 3.35
C MET A 58 -9.72 -0.10 2.02
N GLY A 59 -10.26 -0.92 1.13
CA GLY A 59 -11.08 -0.42 0.02
C GLY A 59 -12.37 0.23 0.51
N GLY A 60 -12.93 1.13 -0.31
CA GLY A 60 -14.08 1.94 0.09
C GLY A 60 -15.31 1.13 0.48
N ASP A 61 -15.54 -0.01 -0.17
CA ASP A 61 -16.59 -0.98 0.15
C ASP A 61 -16.44 -1.53 1.59
N TYR A 62 -15.28 -2.08 1.91
CA TYR A 62 -14.99 -2.60 3.26
C TYR A 62 -15.01 -1.50 4.32
N LEU A 63 -14.45 -0.33 4.03
CA LEU A 63 -14.45 0.79 4.95
C LEU A 63 -15.86 1.18 5.34
N VAL A 64 -16.77 1.32 4.37
CA VAL A 64 -18.17 1.72 4.67
C VAL A 64 -18.85 0.68 5.56
N HIS A 65 -18.74 -0.61 5.24
CA HIS A 65 -19.31 -1.67 6.05
C HIS A 65 -18.75 -1.70 7.48
N GLU A 66 -17.42 -1.51 7.61
CA GLU A 66 -16.73 -1.50 8.91
C GLU A 66 -17.20 -0.34 9.80
N VAL A 67 -17.34 0.87 9.24
CA VAL A 67 -17.65 2.06 10.03
C VAL A 67 -19.14 2.32 10.22
N THR A 68 -20.02 1.57 9.52
CA THR A 68 -21.47 1.73 9.59
C THR A 68 -22.19 0.52 10.19
N ASP A 69 -21.44 -0.48 10.64
CA ASP A 69 -22.00 -1.74 11.16
C ASP A 69 -22.87 -2.48 10.13
N GLY A 70 -22.50 -2.43 8.84
CA GLY A 70 -23.12 -3.18 7.76
C GLY A 70 -24.16 -2.39 6.94
N ALA A 71 -23.76 -1.26 6.37
CA ALA A 71 -24.60 -0.55 5.38
C ALA A 71 -24.91 -1.44 4.16
N ALA A 72 -26.02 -1.17 3.47
CA ALA A 72 -26.37 -1.85 2.23
C ALA A 72 -25.36 -1.51 1.10
N ASP A 73 -25.11 -2.44 0.18
CA ASP A 73 -24.11 -2.32 -0.87
C ASP A 73 -24.32 -1.11 -1.77
N ASP A 74 -25.57 -0.78 -2.11
CA ASP A 74 -25.89 0.39 -2.91
C ASP A 74 -25.56 1.70 -2.19
N GLN A 75 -25.74 1.76 -0.88
CA GLN A 75 -25.34 2.88 -0.04
C GLN A 75 -23.82 2.97 0.07
N ALA A 76 -23.13 1.85 0.21
CA ALA A 76 -21.68 1.81 0.22
C ALA A 76 -21.09 2.35 -1.08
N GLN A 77 -21.64 1.95 -2.23
CA GLN A 77 -21.22 2.47 -3.55
C GLN A 77 -21.45 3.98 -3.67
N GLN A 78 -22.60 4.51 -3.24
CA GLN A 78 -22.87 5.95 -3.28
C GLN A 78 -21.92 6.76 -2.38
N LEU A 79 -21.61 6.24 -1.20
CA LEU A 79 -20.67 6.86 -0.27
C LEU A 79 -19.24 6.87 -0.86
N THR A 80 -18.82 5.78 -1.51
CA THR A 80 -17.52 5.71 -2.18
C THR A 80 -17.42 6.74 -3.30
N LEU A 81 -18.42 6.86 -4.16
CA LEU A 81 -18.45 7.88 -5.20
C LEU A 81 -18.40 9.31 -4.64
N SER A 82 -19.10 9.55 -3.51
CA SER A 82 -19.09 10.85 -2.83
C SER A 82 -17.70 11.15 -2.24
N HIS A 83 -17.07 10.15 -1.61
CA HIS A 83 -15.71 10.26 -1.11
C HIS A 83 -14.74 10.60 -2.25
N ASP A 84 -14.78 9.87 -3.37
CA ASP A 84 -13.86 10.07 -4.50
C ASP A 84 -13.98 11.48 -5.08
N ALA A 85 -15.20 11.98 -5.21
CA ALA A 85 -15.45 13.35 -5.66
C ALA A 85 -14.88 14.39 -4.68
N LEU A 86 -15.06 14.20 -3.38
CA LEU A 86 -14.53 15.09 -2.33
C LEU A 86 -13.00 15.01 -2.25
N TYR A 87 -12.44 13.81 -2.29
CA TYR A 87 -11.01 13.58 -2.21
C TYR A 87 -10.27 14.16 -3.42
N SER A 88 -10.84 14.08 -4.62
CA SER A 88 -10.22 14.64 -5.82
C SER A 88 -9.93 16.14 -5.72
N ALA A 89 -10.69 16.87 -4.90
CA ALA A 89 -10.43 18.30 -4.65
C ALA A 89 -9.09 18.54 -3.91
N HIS A 90 -8.55 17.53 -3.23
CA HIS A 90 -7.27 17.61 -2.51
C HIS A 90 -6.06 17.27 -3.39
N TRP A 91 -6.24 16.67 -4.58
CA TRP A 91 -5.14 16.25 -5.45
C TRP A 91 -4.07 17.32 -5.74
N PRO A 92 -4.41 18.62 -5.95
CA PRO A 92 -3.39 19.66 -6.15
C PRO A 92 -2.51 19.90 -4.91
N ALA A 93 -2.96 19.49 -3.74
CA ALA A 93 -2.27 19.69 -2.46
C ALA A 93 -1.44 18.47 -2.00
N LEU A 94 -1.49 17.36 -2.71
CA LEU A 94 -0.77 16.14 -2.34
C LEU A 94 0.73 16.37 -2.22
N ARG A 95 1.34 15.76 -1.21
CA ARG A 95 2.78 15.84 -0.91
C ARG A 95 3.31 14.45 -0.60
N LEU A 96 4.58 14.25 -0.95
CA LEU A 96 5.29 13.03 -0.56
C LEU A 96 5.57 13.05 0.94
N LEU A 97 5.53 11.86 1.53
CA LEU A 97 6.10 11.65 2.84
C LEU A 97 7.64 11.74 2.78
N PRO A 98 8.30 12.12 3.89
CA PRO A 98 9.76 12.29 3.91
C PRO A 98 10.48 11.02 3.44
N GLY A 99 11.38 11.16 2.47
CA GLY A 99 12.21 10.06 1.96
C GLY A 99 11.51 9.06 1.03
N ALA A 100 10.23 9.26 0.69
CA ALA A 100 9.44 8.31 -0.09
C ALA A 100 10.08 8.01 -1.46
N ARG A 101 10.40 9.04 -2.22
CA ARG A 101 11.03 8.90 -3.55
C ARG A 101 12.41 8.29 -3.46
N GLU A 102 13.19 8.73 -2.50
CA GLU A 102 14.55 8.28 -2.25
C GLU A 102 14.58 6.79 -1.86
N LEU A 103 13.67 6.35 -1.03
CA LEU A 103 13.55 4.94 -0.61
C LEU A 103 13.27 4.03 -1.81
N VAL A 104 12.25 4.35 -2.63
CA VAL A 104 11.89 3.53 -3.80
C VAL A 104 13.06 3.48 -4.79
N ARG A 105 13.68 4.63 -5.10
CA ARG A 105 14.86 4.69 -5.97
C ARG A 105 16.04 3.89 -5.42
N HIS A 106 16.26 3.94 -4.12
CA HIS A 106 17.32 3.16 -3.46
C HIS A 106 17.06 1.66 -3.59
N CYS A 107 15.85 1.18 -3.36
CA CYS A 107 15.48 -0.22 -3.55
C CYS A 107 15.75 -0.67 -4.99
N HIS A 108 15.32 0.11 -5.97
CA HIS A 108 15.57 -0.17 -7.39
C HIS A 108 17.07 -0.22 -7.72
N GLN A 109 17.85 0.76 -7.24
CA GLN A 109 19.31 0.80 -7.42
C GLN A 109 20.04 -0.36 -6.74
N ALA A 110 19.47 -0.89 -5.65
CA ALA A 110 19.97 -2.11 -4.99
C ALA A 110 19.61 -3.40 -5.76
N GLY A 111 18.93 -3.28 -6.92
CA GLY A 111 18.56 -4.41 -7.78
C GLY A 111 17.29 -5.15 -7.31
N LEU A 112 16.48 -4.54 -6.44
CA LEU A 112 15.19 -5.07 -6.05
C LEU A 112 14.14 -4.71 -7.10
N VAL A 113 13.24 -5.64 -7.38
CA VAL A 113 12.00 -5.35 -8.12
C VAL A 113 11.12 -4.47 -7.25
N THR A 114 10.66 -3.35 -7.77
CA THR A 114 9.84 -2.38 -7.05
C THR A 114 8.42 -2.35 -7.62
N VAL A 115 7.44 -2.64 -6.78
CA VAL A 115 6.03 -2.69 -7.18
C VAL A 115 5.23 -1.73 -6.31
N LEU A 116 4.37 -0.91 -6.91
CA LEU A 116 3.37 -0.13 -6.19
C LEU A 116 2.06 -0.92 -6.11
N ALA A 117 1.49 -1.05 -4.92
CA ALA A 117 0.32 -1.89 -4.65
C ALA A 117 -0.71 -1.10 -3.82
N SER A 118 -1.62 -0.42 -4.50
CA SER A 118 -2.64 0.44 -3.88
C SER A 118 -4.05 -0.11 -4.07
N SER A 119 -4.93 0.16 -3.12
CA SER A 119 -6.38 -0.07 -3.25
C SER A 119 -7.10 1.10 -3.94
N ALA A 120 -6.37 2.13 -4.38
CA ALA A 120 -6.91 3.29 -5.07
C ALA A 120 -7.46 2.96 -6.46
N ASN A 121 -8.42 3.74 -6.93
CA ASN A 121 -8.92 3.65 -8.30
C ASN A 121 -7.90 4.16 -9.32
N SER A 122 -8.09 3.83 -10.61
CA SER A 122 -7.12 4.15 -11.67
C SER A 122 -6.80 5.65 -11.78
N ALA A 123 -7.80 6.53 -11.62
CA ALA A 123 -7.59 7.98 -11.71
C ALA A 123 -6.72 8.50 -10.57
N GLU A 124 -6.89 7.95 -9.39
CA GLU A 124 -6.12 8.26 -8.20
C GLU A 124 -4.69 7.72 -8.33
N VAL A 125 -4.50 6.47 -8.76
CA VAL A 125 -3.18 5.88 -9.05
C VAL A 125 -2.39 6.75 -10.04
N ASP A 126 -3.03 7.28 -11.08
CA ASP A 126 -2.41 8.19 -12.04
C ASP A 126 -1.95 9.51 -11.40
N VAL A 127 -2.68 10.03 -10.44
CA VAL A 127 -2.30 11.24 -9.72
C VAL A 127 -1.14 10.95 -8.75
N LEU A 128 -1.25 9.89 -7.97
CA LEU A 128 -0.23 9.50 -7.00
C LEU A 128 1.11 9.21 -7.67
N THR A 129 1.10 8.49 -8.80
CA THR A 129 2.31 8.18 -9.56
C THR A 129 2.96 9.42 -10.17
N ARG A 130 2.16 10.38 -10.61
CA ARG A 130 2.69 11.69 -11.07
C ARG A 130 3.34 12.49 -9.95
N VAL A 131 2.75 12.48 -8.75
CA VAL A 131 3.31 13.14 -7.56
C VAL A 131 4.61 12.47 -7.13
N LEU A 132 4.67 11.13 -7.18
CA LEU A 132 5.85 10.34 -6.86
C LEU A 132 7.00 10.59 -7.84
N ASP A 133 6.72 10.76 -9.13
CA ASP A 133 7.73 11.05 -10.16
C ASP A 133 8.94 10.11 -10.08
N LEU A 134 8.67 8.81 -10.12
CA LEU A 134 9.67 7.75 -9.93
C LEU A 134 10.34 7.30 -11.24
N GLY A 135 9.71 7.58 -12.39
CA GLY A 135 10.23 7.14 -13.70
C GLY A 135 10.44 5.63 -13.74
N ASP A 136 11.61 5.21 -14.20
CA ASP A 136 11.98 3.80 -14.38
C ASP A 136 12.27 3.06 -13.05
N ALA A 137 12.16 3.73 -11.90
CA ALA A 137 12.39 3.11 -10.59
C ALA A 137 11.19 2.29 -10.08
N VAL A 138 10.16 2.07 -10.90
CA VAL A 138 9.00 1.23 -10.62
C VAL A 138 8.81 0.22 -11.73
N ASP A 139 8.86 -1.06 -11.40
CA ASP A 139 8.74 -2.16 -12.36
C ASP A 139 7.27 -2.50 -12.68
N ALA A 140 6.37 -2.34 -11.70
CA ALA A 140 4.95 -2.59 -11.88
C ALA A 140 4.09 -1.75 -10.92
N ILE A 141 2.82 -1.55 -11.32
CA ILE A 141 1.81 -0.84 -10.53
C ILE A 141 0.53 -1.65 -10.55
N THR A 142 -0.15 -1.72 -9.40
CA THR A 142 -1.48 -2.28 -9.25
C THR A 142 -2.41 -1.27 -8.59
N GLY A 143 -3.68 -1.31 -8.98
CA GLY A 143 -4.76 -0.53 -8.39
C GLY A 143 -6.00 -1.39 -8.16
N SER A 144 -7.07 -0.82 -7.63
CA SER A 144 -8.31 -1.55 -7.33
C SER A 144 -8.92 -2.26 -8.53
N ALA A 145 -8.68 -1.77 -9.75
CA ALA A 145 -9.18 -2.40 -10.98
C ALA A 145 -8.48 -3.74 -11.33
N ASP A 146 -7.37 -4.04 -10.70
CA ASP A 146 -6.58 -5.26 -10.92
C ASP A 146 -6.95 -6.41 -9.98
N ALA A 147 -7.73 -6.16 -8.92
CA ALA A 147 -8.04 -7.12 -7.86
C ALA A 147 -9.56 -7.24 -7.67
N ASP A 148 -10.01 -8.44 -7.30
CA ASP A 148 -11.45 -8.71 -7.06
C ASP A 148 -11.90 -8.21 -5.68
N SER A 149 -10.97 -8.15 -4.70
CA SER A 149 -11.21 -7.72 -3.32
C SER A 149 -10.13 -6.76 -2.84
N SER A 150 -10.52 -5.85 -1.94
CA SER A 150 -9.61 -4.88 -1.34
C SER A 150 -9.01 -5.40 -0.01
N LYS A 151 -7.97 -4.72 0.52
CA LYS A 151 -7.43 -5.01 1.87
C LYS A 151 -8.57 -4.92 2.92
N PRO A 152 -8.64 -5.82 3.87
CA PRO A 152 -7.62 -6.78 4.32
C PRO A 152 -7.57 -8.10 3.54
N ASP A 153 -8.26 -8.26 2.41
CA ASP A 153 -8.08 -9.43 1.56
C ASP A 153 -6.78 -9.33 0.75
N PRO A 154 -6.16 -10.47 0.39
CA PRO A 154 -4.80 -10.48 -0.14
C PRO A 154 -4.71 -10.22 -1.65
N ASP A 155 -5.82 -10.01 -2.35
CA ASP A 155 -5.90 -10.06 -3.81
C ASP A 155 -4.95 -9.05 -4.47
N ILE A 156 -4.93 -7.80 -3.98
CA ILE A 156 -4.03 -6.76 -4.52
C ILE A 156 -2.55 -7.13 -4.33
N ILE A 157 -2.22 -7.84 -3.23
CA ILE A 157 -0.86 -8.30 -2.93
C ILE A 157 -0.47 -9.44 -3.87
N LEU A 158 -1.38 -10.39 -4.11
CA LEU A 158 -1.16 -11.51 -5.03
C LEU A 158 -0.93 -10.99 -6.46
N VAL A 159 -1.75 -10.04 -6.91
CA VAL A 159 -1.59 -9.40 -8.21
C VAL A 159 -0.25 -8.64 -8.29
N ALA A 160 0.14 -7.92 -7.25
CA ALA A 160 1.39 -7.19 -7.21
C ALA A 160 2.61 -8.14 -7.25
N LEU A 161 2.56 -9.26 -6.53
CA LEU A 161 3.58 -10.31 -6.58
C LEU A 161 3.71 -10.91 -7.99
N ASP A 162 2.57 -11.23 -8.62
CA ASP A 162 2.54 -11.79 -9.98
C ASP A 162 3.11 -10.82 -11.01
N LYS A 163 2.65 -9.56 -11.02
CA LYS A 163 3.18 -8.50 -11.91
C LYS A 163 4.68 -8.26 -11.72
N GLY A 164 5.18 -8.37 -10.49
CA GLY A 164 6.62 -8.27 -10.17
C GLY A 164 7.42 -9.54 -10.52
N GLY A 165 6.77 -10.67 -10.76
CA GLY A 165 7.41 -11.98 -10.88
C GLY A 165 8.10 -12.38 -9.57
N LEU A 166 7.47 -12.08 -8.45
CA LEU A 166 7.98 -12.27 -7.09
C LEU A 166 7.24 -13.41 -6.39
N ARG A 167 7.90 -13.96 -5.36
CA ARG A 167 7.29 -14.88 -4.41
C ARG A 167 7.30 -14.27 -3.01
N PRO A 168 6.34 -14.62 -2.13
CA PRO A 168 6.28 -14.05 -0.78
C PRO A 168 7.58 -14.20 0.02
N GLU A 169 8.27 -15.33 -0.11
CA GLU A 169 9.53 -15.61 0.58
C GLU A 169 10.70 -14.71 0.14
N ASN A 170 10.62 -14.10 -1.04
CA ASN A 170 11.65 -13.27 -1.64
C ASN A 170 11.26 -11.79 -1.75
N ALA A 171 10.17 -11.42 -1.09
CA ALA A 171 9.65 -10.07 -1.13
C ALA A 171 9.34 -9.54 0.28
N VAL A 172 9.19 -8.23 0.35
CA VAL A 172 8.72 -7.51 1.54
C VAL A 172 7.70 -6.47 1.11
N PHE A 173 6.63 -6.33 1.88
CA PHE A 173 5.67 -5.25 1.72
C PHE A 173 6.00 -4.10 2.68
N VAL A 174 5.78 -2.87 2.26
CA VAL A 174 5.89 -1.67 3.10
C VAL A 174 4.55 -0.96 3.08
N GLY A 175 3.94 -0.77 4.24
CA GLY A 175 2.64 -0.12 4.39
C GLY A 175 2.48 0.56 5.74
N ASP A 176 1.43 1.36 5.93
CA ASP A 176 1.18 2.13 7.15
C ASP A 176 -0.04 1.66 7.95
N ALA A 177 -0.87 0.79 7.37
CA ALA A 177 -2.10 0.33 7.97
C ALA A 177 -2.01 -1.11 8.53
N VAL A 178 -2.79 -1.40 9.56
CA VAL A 178 -2.96 -2.78 10.05
C VAL A 178 -3.50 -3.70 8.95
N TRP A 179 -4.25 -3.17 8.00
CA TRP A 179 -4.86 -3.87 6.87
C TRP A 179 -3.81 -4.39 5.89
N ASP A 180 -2.72 -3.67 5.68
CA ASP A 180 -1.56 -4.12 4.92
C ASP A 180 -0.92 -5.33 5.57
N VAL A 181 -0.69 -5.24 6.87
CA VAL A 181 -0.06 -6.30 7.65
C VAL A 181 -0.92 -7.57 7.62
N GLN A 182 -2.24 -7.42 7.80
CA GLN A 182 -3.18 -8.54 7.78
C GLN A 182 -3.29 -9.20 6.39
N ALA A 183 -3.35 -8.40 5.33
CA ALA A 183 -3.38 -8.90 3.96
C ALA A 183 -2.09 -9.67 3.62
N CYS A 184 -0.92 -9.13 4.01
CA CYS A 184 0.37 -9.80 3.86
C CYS A 184 0.44 -11.11 4.62
N ALA A 185 -0.06 -11.16 5.85
CA ALA A 185 -0.05 -12.37 6.67
C ALA A 185 -0.82 -13.54 6.02
N LYS A 186 -1.93 -13.25 5.32
CA LYS A 186 -2.74 -14.26 4.61
C LYS A 186 -1.96 -15.01 3.52
N VAL A 187 -0.91 -14.39 2.97
CA VAL A 187 -0.07 -14.98 1.90
C VAL A 187 1.36 -15.28 2.34
N GLY A 188 1.67 -15.14 3.62
CA GLY A 188 3.01 -15.38 4.17
C GLY A 188 4.06 -14.36 3.73
N LEU A 189 3.63 -13.16 3.30
CA LEU A 189 4.52 -12.06 2.93
C LEU A 189 4.90 -11.26 4.18
N ARG A 190 6.18 -10.95 4.36
CA ARG A 190 6.65 -10.08 5.44
C ARG A 190 6.20 -8.64 5.18
N CYS A 191 5.69 -7.97 6.22
CA CYS A 191 5.29 -6.57 6.15
C CYS A 191 6.12 -5.70 7.10
N VAL A 192 6.67 -4.63 6.59
CA VAL A 192 7.28 -3.53 7.34
C VAL A 192 6.23 -2.45 7.52
N GLY A 193 6.01 -2.02 8.76
CA GLY A 193 5.03 -0.97 9.08
C GLY A 193 5.68 0.42 9.13
N LEU A 194 5.00 1.43 8.58
CA LEU A 194 5.35 2.84 8.73
C LEU A 194 4.31 3.57 9.59
N GLU A 195 4.78 4.39 10.53
CA GLU A 195 3.89 5.11 11.46
C GLU A 195 3.31 6.39 10.86
N CYS A 196 3.81 6.80 9.69
CA CYS A 196 3.49 8.10 9.08
C CYS A 196 2.03 8.24 8.62
N GLY A 197 1.30 7.14 8.40
CA GLY A 197 -0.14 7.16 8.13
C GLY A 197 -1.01 7.36 9.37
N GLY A 198 -0.40 7.35 10.57
CA GLY A 198 -1.09 7.59 11.84
C GLY A 198 -1.41 6.33 12.64
N THR A 199 -1.00 5.13 12.17
CA THR A 199 -1.05 3.89 12.95
C THR A 199 0.20 3.80 13.81
N SER A 200 0.06 3.49 15.09
CA SER A 200 1.20 3.40 16.00
C SER A 200 2.05 2.15 15.77
N ALA A 201 3.34 2.21 16.13
CA ALA A 201 4.23 1.06 16.12
C ALA A 201 3.67 -0.15 16.90
N ALA A 202 2.95 0.10 17.98
CA ALA A 202 2.34 -0.95 18.81
C ALA A 202 1.22 -1.67 18.03
N GLU A 203 0.31 -0.93 17.38
CA GLU A 203 -0.78 -1.49 16.58
C GLU A 203 -0.25 -2.27 15.38
N LEU A 204 0.75 -1.73 14.66
CA LEU A 204 1.39 -2.41 13.54
C LEU A 204 2.10 -3.70 13.95
N THR A 205 2.81 -3.67 15.10
CA THR A 205 3.50 -4.86 15.64
C THR A 205 2.50 -5.92 16.09
N GLU A 206 1.42 -5.51 16.77
CA GLU A 206 0.36 -6.42 17.19
C GLU A 206 -0.34 -7.09 16.00
N ALA A 207 -0.51 -6.35 14.90
CA ALA A 207 -1.03 -6.89 13.64
C ALA A 207 -0.07 -7.88 12.95
N GLY A 208 1.22 -7.88 13.29
CA GLY A 208 2.24 -8.82 12.78
C GLY A 208 3.31 -8.20 11.88
N ALA A 209 3.47 -6.86 11.89
CA ALA A 209 4.58 -6.22 11.19
C ALA A 209 5.92 -6.72 11.73
N VAL A 210 6.83 -7.13 10.83
CA VAL A 210 8.14 -7.70 11.24
C VAL A 210 9.08 -6.64 11.82
N ARG A 211 8.86 -5.38 11.47
CA ARG A 211 9.55 -4.20 12.01
C ARG A 211 8.75 -2.94 11.67
N THR A 212 8.89 -1.91 12.50
CA THR A 212 8.26 -0.61 12.26
C THR A 212 9.30 0.49 12.15
N PHE A 213 8.97 1.55 11.40
CA PHE A 213 9.76 2.77 11.24
C PHE A 213 8.81 3.97 11.23
N ARG A 214 9.33 5.15 11.52
CA ARG A 214 8.52 6.37 11.57
C ARG A 214 7.94 6.77 10.22
N ASP A 215 8.78 6.69 9.17
CA ASP A 215 8.46 7.12 7.82
C ASP A 215 9.47 6.50 6.81
N PRO A 216 9.30 6.72 5.50
CA PRO A 216 10.23 6.23 4.48
C PRO A 216 11.69 6.71 4.68
N ALA A 217 11.90 7.92 5.21
CA ALA A 217 13.25 8.43 5.46
C ALA A 217 13.94 7.66 6.59
N ASP A 218 13.21 7.32 7.64
CA ASP A 218 13.72 6.52 8.75
C ASP A 218 14.05 5.09 8.30
N LEU A 219 13.19 4.48 7.50
CA LEU A 219 13.45 3.16 6.89
C LEU A 219 14.68 3.20 5.99
N LEU A 220 14.82 4.23 5.15
CA LEU A 220 16.00 4.42 4.29
C LEU A 220 17.28 4.60 5.09
N ALA A 221 17.24 5.39 6.16
CA ALA A 221 18.40 5.60 7.03
C ALA A 221 18.88 4.30 7.71
N HIS A 222 17.98 3.34 7.89
CA HIS A 222 18.26 2.02 8.48
C HIS A 222 18.19 0.89 7.46
N PHE A 223 18.34 1.17 6.16
CA PHE A 223 18.18 0.19 5.09
C PHE A 223 19.05 -1.04 5.30
N ALA A 224 20.35 -0.82 5.57
CA ALA A 224 21.25 -1.92 5.94
C ALA A 224 20.78 -2.59 7.25
N GLY A 225 20.53 -3.90 7.17
CA GLY A 225 19.98 -4.68 8.27
C GLY A 225 18.48 -4.48 8.52
N SER A 226 17.77 -3.76 7.64
CA SER A 226 16.31 -3.76 7.61
C SER A 226 15.79 -5.03 6.90
N PRO A 227 14.48 -5.35 7.00
CA PRO A 227 13.89 -6.43 6.22
C PRO A 227 13.98 -6.24 4.69
N LEU A 228 14.29 -5.03 4.20
CA LEU A 228 14.50 -4.71 2.79
C LEU A 228 15.91 -5.05 2.30
N ASP A 229 16.87 -5.23 3.21
CA ASP A 229 18.22 -5.71 2.88
C ASP A 229 18.16 -7.22 2.59
N LEU A 230 17.67 -7.55 1.41
CA LEU A 230 17.44 -8.91 0.94
C LEU A 230 18.73 -9.58 0.35
N ASN A 231 19.91 -9.07 0.69
CA ASN A 231 21.20 -9.59 0.20
C ASN A 231 21.60 -10.90 0.88
#